data_1dba25849172abbab7d01aefaf69ce8c
#
_entry.id   1dba25849172abbab7d01aefaf69ce8c
#
_cell.length_a   1.000
_cell.length_b   1.000
_cell.length_c   1.000
_cell.angle_alpha   90.00
_cell.angle_beta   90.00
_cell.angle_gamma   90.00
#
_symmetry.space_group_name_H-M   'P 1'
#
loop_
_entity.id
_entity.type
_entity.pdbx_description
1 polymer ?
#
loop_
_entity_poly.entity_id
_entity_poly.type
_entity_poly.pdbx_seq_one_letter_code
_entity_poly.pdbx_strand_id
1 'polypeptide(L)'
;MVSVMDTSEPIRVRLLKAALDCFITGDYHQVSIRMIAEKARANPSMIRYYFGNKLGLYEEMIRETLNPLLAVLDGPLLASVDGFTDFLRLYYETMISRPEFPKLILKVLALNHGPGRRFIRQLLERGRTRGALKVDQLKAAGQIHAGMDPDILRLVFVSLAMTPMLLKDIFEEQTGHPMDGIFLDELAAFNGHLIAVGLTPETTK
;
A
#
# COMPACT_ATOMS: atom_id res chain seq x y z
N MET A 1 -19.77 -6.96 8.13
CA MET A 1 -20.11 -8.32 7.61
C MET A 1 -19.01 -9.27 8.06
N VAL A 2 -19.31 -10.22 8.97
CA VAL A 2 -18.30 -11.18 9.46
C VAL A 2 -18.01 -12.16 8.32
N SER A 3 -16.82 -12.09 7.75
CA SER A 3 -16.38 -13.05 6.72
C SER A 3 -16.39 -14.45 7.31
N VAL A 4 -17.23 -15.31 6.80
CA VAL A 4 -17.26 -16.73 7.18
C VAL A 4 -15.98 -17.38 6.69
N MET A 5 -15.11 -17.78 7.63
CA MET A 5 -13.86 -18.46 7.31
C MET A 5 -14.15 -19.80 6.62
N ASP A 6 -13.71 -19.93 5.39
CA ASP A 6 -13.81 -21.18 4.64
C ASP A 6 -12.81 -22.21 5.21
N THR A 7 -13.34 -23.29 5.75
CA THR A 7 -12.51 -24.36 6.35
C THR A 7 -11.81 -25.25 5.31
N SER A 8 -12.11 -25.10 4.03
CA SER A 8 -11.40 -25.78 2.94
C SER A 8 -10.02 -25.16 2.66
N GLU A 9 -9.81 -23.90 3.05
CA GLU A 9 -8.52 -23.24 2.87
C GLU A 9 -7.43 -23.82 3.80
N PRO A 10 -6.15 -23.83 3.37
CA PRO A 10 -5.03 -24.24 4.20
C PRO A 10 -4.97 -23.46 5.52
N ILE A 11 -4.63 -24.15 6.61
CA ILE A 11 -4.57 -23.55 7.96
C ILE A 11 -3.69 -22.29 7.99
N ARG A 12 -2.56 -22.29 7.28
CA ARG A 12 -1.67 -21.13 7.20
C ARG A 12 -2.39 -19.88 6.64
N VAL A 13 -3.19 -20.05 5.59
CA VAL A 13 -3.93 -18.96 4.96
C VAL A 13 -5.02 -18.44 5.90
N ARG A 14 -5.77 -19.33 6.54
CA ARG A 14 -6.80 -18.95 7.52
C ARG A 14 -6.21 -18.17 8.70
N LEU A 15 -5.04 -18.58 9.18
CA LEU A 15 -4.34 -17.87 10.27
C LEU A 15 -3.90 -16.47 9.85
N LEU A 16 -3.42 -16.27 8.61
CA LEU A 16 -3.04 -14.94 8.10
C LEU A 16 -4.26 -14.02 7.94
N LYS A 17 -5.38 -14.53 7.39
CA LYS A 17 -6.64 -13.79 7.28
C LYS A 17 -7.19 -13.39 8.66
N ALA A 18 -7.22 -14.33 9.60
CA ALA A 18 -7.68 -14.06 10.95
C ALA A 18 -6.77 -13.07 11.69
N ALA A 19 -5.45 -13.13 11.46
CA ALA A 19 -4.49 -12.19 12.00
C ALA A 19 -4.74 -10.77 11.45
N LEU A 20 -4.94 -10.64 10.12
CA LEU A 20 -5.25 -9.36 9.49
C LEU A 20 -6.49 -8.72 10.12
N ASP A 21 -7.59 -9.44 10.20
CA ASP A 21 -8.83 -8.96 10.82
C ASP A 21 -8.64 -8.53 12.28
N CYS A 22 -7.92 -9.33 13.06
CA CYS A 22 -7.67 -9.01 14.47
C CYS A 22 -6.77 -7.78 14.62
N PHE A 23 -5.73 -7.66 13.78
CA PHE A 23 -4.77 -6.57 13.89
C PHE A 23 -5.26 -5.27 13.24
N ILE A 24 -6.20 -5.29 12.30
CA ILE A 24 -6.84 -4.07 11.80
C ILE A 24 -7.72 -3.45 12.88
N THR A 25 -8.45 -4.27 13.65
CA THR A 25 -9.42 -3.78 14.63
C THR A 25 -8.84 -3.59 16.03
N GLY A 26 -7.85 -4.41 16.44
CA GLY A 26 -7.24 -4.39 17.76
C GLY A 26 -5.77 -4.00 17.77
N ASP A 27 -5.27 -3.52 18.90
CA ASP A 27 -3.85 -3.19 19.04
C ASP A 27 -2.99 -4.44 19.12
N TYR A 28 -1.74 -4.34 18.62
CA TYR A 28 -0.81 -5.45 18.61
C TYR A 28 -0.66 -6.12 19.98
N HIS A 29 -0.62 -5.35 21.07
CA HIS A 29 -0.44 -5.90 22.41
C HIS A 29 -1.68 -6.61 22.94
N GLN A 30 -2.87 -6.15 22.58
CA GLN A 30 -4.17 -6.70 23.03
C GLN A 30 -4.57 -7.96 22.27
N VAL A 31 -4.22 -8.05 20.98
CA VAL A 31 -4.51 -9.24 20.16
C VAL A 31 -3.66 -10.42 20.65
N SER A 32 -4.28 -11.50 21.05
CA SER A 32 -3.61 -12.74 21.49
C SER A 32 -3.56 -13.80 20.39
N ILE A 33 -2.58 -14.69 20.46
CA ILE A 33 -2.51 -15.85 19.55
C ILE A 33 -3.73 -16.78 19.67
N ARG A 34 -4.37 -16.82 20.86
CA ARG A 34 -5.60 -17.60 21.07
C ARG A 34 -6.77 -17.00 20.30
N MET A 35 -6.96 -15.67 20.36
CA MET A 35 -8.01 -14.98 19.59
C MET A 35 -7.86 -15.23 18.07
N ILE A 36 -6.62 -15.15 17.56
CA ILE A 36 -6.35 -15.37 16.14
C ILE A 36 -6.66 -16.83 15.77
N ALA A 37 -6.19 -17.79 16.58
CA ALA A 37 -6.40 -19.21 16.33
C ALA A 37 -7.88 -19.60 16.38
N GLU A 38 -8.62 -19.09 17.37
CA GLU A 38 -10.07 -19.27 17.49
C GLU A 38 -10.81 -18.74 16.24
N LYS A 39 -10.50 -17.50 15.84
CA LYS A 39 -11.07 -16.90 14.63
C LYS A 39 -10.73 -17.71 13.37
N ALA A 40 -9.52 -18.24 13.27
CA ALA A 40 -9.07 -19.09 12.18
C ALA A 40 -9.62 -20.52 12.24
N ARG A 41 -10.34 -20.89 13.30
CA ARG A 41 -10.76 -22.28 13.59
C ARG A 41 -9.56 -23.25 13.51
N ALA A 42 -8.45 -22.87 14.14
CA ALA A 42 -7.20 -23.62 14.15
C ALA A 42 -6.67 -23.81 15.59
N ASN A 43 -5.79 -24.78 15.78
CA ASN A 43 -5.10 -24.95 17.06
C ASN A 43 -4.05 -23.82 17.22
N PRO A 44 -3.95 -23.16 18.41
CA PRO A 44 -2.94 -22.14 18.67
C PRO A 44 -1.49 -22.59 18.41
N SER A 45 -1.19 -23.88 18.57
CA SER A 45 0.12 -24.45 18.28
C SER A 45 0.54 -24.31 16.81
N MET A 46 -0.44 -24.19 15.90
CA MET A 46 -0.18 -23.97 14.47
C MET A 46 0.47 -22.61 14.18
N ILE A 47 0.21 -21.60 15.02
CA ILE A 47 0.90 -20.31 14.92
C ILE A 47 2.39 -20.49 15.21
N ARG A 48 2.75 -21.28 16.22
CA ARG A 48 4.15 -21.59 16.51
C ARG A 48 4.79 -22.41 15.39
N TYR A 49 4.05 -23.35 14.85
CA TYR A 49 4.55 -24.21 13.76
C TYR A 49 4.84 -23.43 12.47
N TYR A 50 3.92 -22.57 12.01
CA TYR A 50 4.06 -21.85 10.74
C TYR A 50 4.86 -20.56 10.85
N PHE A 51 4.80 -19.86 11.98
CA PHE A 51 5.28 -18.47 12.12
C PHE A 51 6.25 -18.28 13.31
N GLY A 52 6.52 -19.31 14.08
CA GLY A 52 7.40 -19.26 15.26
C GLY A 52 6.74 -18.59 16.48
N ASN A 53 6.21 -17.39 16.31
CA ASN A 53 5.57 -16.64 17.38
C ASN A 53 4.59 -15.58 16.81
N LYS A 54 3.97 -14.77 17.72
CA LYS A 54 3.04 -13.69 17.35
C LYS A 54 3.68 -12.64 16.44
N LEU A 55 4.95 -12.31 16.68
CA LEU A 55 5.68 -11.33 15.87
C LEU A 55 5.89 -11.86 14.45
N GLY A 56 6.33 -13.11 14.29
CA GLY A 56 6.50 -13.73 12.97
C GLY A 56 5.19 -13.82 12.19
N LEU A 57 4.08 -14.17 12.86
CA LEU A 57 2.75 -14.13 12.25
C LEU A 57 2.38 -12.71 11.78
N TYR A 58 2.62 -11.70 12.61
CA TYR A 58 2.31 -10.30 12.29
C TYR A 58 3.13 -9.79 11.11
N GLU A 59 4.44 -10.04 11.10
CA GLU A 59 5.33 -9.64 10.00
C GLU A 59 4.97 -10.33 8.69
N GLU A 60 4.65 -11.62 8.74
CA GLU A 60 4.23 -12.39 7.56
C GLU A 60 2.85 -11.93 7.04
N MET A 61 1.92 -11.66 7.94
CA MET A 61 0.60 -11.11 7.59
C MET A 61 0.75 -9.76 6.85
N ILE A 62 1.57 -8.83 7.36
CA ILE A 62 1.82 -7.55 6.68
C ILE A 62 2.44 -7.80 5.30
N ARG A 63 3.44 -8.69 5.20
CA ARG A 63 4.12 -9.00 3.94
C ARG A 63 3.14 -9.55 2.91
N GLU A 64 2.37 -10.56 3.26
CA GLU A 64 1.41 -11.20 2.35
C GLU A 64 0.28 -10.23 1.94
N THR A 65 -0.19 -9.41 2.89
CA THR A 65 -1.22 -8.41 2.61
C THR A 65 -0.72 -7.36 1.63
N LEU A 66 0.50 -6.85 1.79
CA LEU A 66 1.03 -5.77 0.95
C LEU A 66 1.78 -6.25 -0.30
N ASN A 67 1.96 -7.56 -0.49
CA ASN A 67 2.63 -8.11 -1.67
C ASN A 67 2.05 -7.63 -3.01
N PRO A 68 0.72 -7.58 -3.23
CA PRO A 68 0.16 -7.07 -4.49
C PRO A 68 0.53 -5.60 -4.74
N LEU A 69 0.54 -4.78 -3.70
CA LEU A 69 0.96 -3.38 -3.78
C LEU A 69 2.46 -3.26 -4.12
N LEU A 70 3.28 -4.12 -3.53
CA LEU A 70 4.71 -4.19 -3.87
C LEU A 70 4.93 -4.56 -5.33
N ALA A 71 4.14 -5.48 -5.87
CA ALA A 71 4.22 -5.87 -7.28
C ALA A 71 3.92 -4.68 -8.22
N VAL A 72 2.95 -3.82 -7.87
CA VAL A 72 2.67 -2.58 -8.61
C VAL A 72 3.87 -1.63 -8.56
N LEU A 73 4.44 -1.42 -7.36
CA LEU A 73 5.61 -0.56 -7.15
C LEU A 73 6.87 -1.07 -7.87
N ASP A 74 6.99 -2.38 -8.04
CA ASP A 74 8.11 -3.04 -8.71
C ASP A 74 7.92 -3.12 -10.23
N GLY A 75 6.75 -2.74 -10.74
CA GLY A 75 6.39 -2.80 -12.16
C GLY A 75 7.14 -1.79 -13.04
N PRO A 76 7.07 -1.96 -14.36
CA PRO A 76 7.77 -1.13 -15.32
C PRO A 76 7.11 0.23 -15.61
N LEU A 77 5.89 0.48 -15.11
CA LEU A 77 5.06 1.63 -15.46
C LEU A 77 5.72 3.00 -15.22
N LEU A 78 6.60 3.09 -14.24
CA LEU A 78 7.36 4.33 -13.97
C LEU A 78 8.58 4.51 -14.90
N ALA A 79 8.60 3.87 -16.06
CA ALA A 79 9.70 3.97 -17.03
C ALA A 79 9.71 5.28 -17.82
N SER A 80 8.59 5.99 -17.88
CA SER A 80 8.41 7.28 -18.56
C SER A 80 7.51 8.18 -17.73
N VAL A 81 7.47 9.48 -18.08
CA VAL A 81 6.56 10.44 -17.46
C VAL A 81 5.09 10.06 -17.70
N ASP A 82 4.76 9.57 -18.90
CA ASP A 82 3.40 9.12 -19.22
C ASP A 82 2.96 7.91 -18.39
N GLY A 83 3.90 7.09 -17.94
CA GLY A 83 3.63 5.92 -17.07
C GLY A 83 3.11 6.26 -15.69
N PHE A 84 3.19 7.52 -15.23
CA PHE A 84 2.64 7.92 -13.93
C PHE A 84 1.12 7.78 -13.86
N THR A 85 0.41 8.11 -14.93
CA THR A 85 -1.05 7.93 -15.00
C THR A 85 -1.43 6.45 -14.86
N ASP A 86 -0.81 5.58 -15.64
CA ASP A 86 -1.10 4.14 -15.64
C ASP A 86 -0.72 3.49 -14.31
N PHE A 87 0.38 3.97 -13.71
CA PHE A 87 0.75 3.53 -12.36
C PHE A 87 -0.30 3.92 -11.32
N LEU A 88 -0.78 5.17 -11.31
CA LEU A 88 -1.80 5.63 -10.37
C LEU A 88 -3.11 4.85 -10.56
N ARG A 89 -3.51 4.59 -11.80
CA ARG A 89 -4.69 3.78 -12.12
C ARG A 89 -4.57 2.38 -11.51
N LEU A 90 -3.49 1.66 -11.80
CA LEU A 90 -3.25 0.34 -11.27
C LEU A 90 -3.14 0.32 -9.74
N TYR A 91 -2.54 1.37 -9.15
CA TYR A 91 -2.48 1.55 -7.71
C TYR A 91 -3.87 1.68 -7.10
N TYR A 92 -4.72 2.56 -7.64
CA TYR A 92 -6.08 2.76 -7.14
C TYR A 92 -6.95 1.51 -7.29
N GLU A 93 -6.91 0.83 -8.43
CA GLU A 93 -7.58 -0.46 -8.64
C GLU A 93 -7.15 -1.49 -7.59
N THR A 94 -5.86 -1.59 -7.33
CA THR A 94 -5.31 -2.51 -6.32
C THR A 94 -5.82 -2.16 -4.92
N MET A 95 -5.87 -0.88 -4.58
CA MET A 95 -6.31 -0.40 -3.26
C MET A 95 -7.82 -0.56 -3.04
N ILE A 96 -8.65 -0.35 -4.09
CA ILE A 96 -10.10 -0.59 -4.01
C ILE A 96 -10.42 -2.07 -3.86
N SER A 97 -9.74 -2.92 -4.62
CA SER A 97 -9.95 -4.37 -4.54
C SER A 97 -9.55 -4.96 -3.18
N ARG A 98 -8.80 -4.20 -2.37
CA ARG A 98 -8.24 -4.60 -1.08
C ARG A 98 -8.40 -3.51 -0.02
N PRO A 99 -9.63 -3.25 0.46
CA PRO A 99 -9.91 -2.14 1.39
C PRO A 99 -9.19 -2.28 2.74
N GLU A 100 -8.63 -3.44 3.03
CA GLU A 100 -7.75 -3.66 4.19
C GLU A 100 -6.37 -2.98 4.06
N PHE A 101 -5.88 -2.69 2.84
CA PHE A 101 -4.55 -2.10 2.63
C PHE A 101 -4.43 -0.69 3.21
N PRO A 102 -5.30 0.28 2.85
CA PRO A 102 -5.24 1.62 3.43
C PRO A 102 -5.33 1.58 4.95
N LYS A 103 -6.23 0.76 5.49
CA LYS A 103 -6.44 0.62 6.95
C LYS A 103 -5.20 0.08 7.65
N LEU A 104 -4.57 -0.94 7.08
CA LEU A 104 -3.34 -1.53 7.64
C LEU A 104 -2.19 -0.52 7.58
N ILE A 105 -1.99 0.15 6.43
CA ILE A 105 -0.92 1.14 6.25
C ILE A 105 -1.09 2.29 7.25
N LEU A 106 -2.29 2.87 7.33
CA LEU A 106 -2.60 3.95 8.26
C LEU A 106 -2.32 3.53 9.71
N LYS A 107 -2.77 2.33 10.10
CA LYS A 107 -2.55 1.80 11.43
C LYS A 107 -1.06 1.65 11.76
N VAL A 108 -0.29 1.08 10.85
CA VAL A 108 1.15 0.90 11.05
C VAL A 108 1.91 2.23 11.10
N LEU A 109 1.49 3.22 10.30
CA LEU A 109 2.06 4.57 10.32
C LEU A 109 1.71 5.34 11.60
N ALA A 110 0.45 5.24 12.06
CA ALA A 110 -0.03 5.90 13.28
C ALA A 110 0.65 5.34 14.55
N LEU A 111 0.92 4.04 14.57
CA LEU A 111 1.65 3.39 15.66
C LEU A 111 3.16 3.63 15.58
N ASN A 112 3.63 4.82 15.60
CA ASN A 112 5.02 5.27 15.42
C ASN A 112 6.16 4.38 16.04
N HIS A 113 5.83 3.23 16.57
CA HIS A 113 6.70 2.20 17.17
C HIS A 113 6.08 0.80 16.96
N GLY A 114 6.88 -0.24 17.13
CA GLY A 114 6.43 -1.62 17.03
C GLY A 114 6.86 -2.34 15.74
N PRO A 115 6.46 -3.61 15.59
CA PRO A 115 6.97 -4.50 14.54
C PRO A 115 6.66 -4.01 13.12
N GLY A 116 5.46 -3.47 12.91
CA GLY A 116 5.02 -3.01 11.58
C GLY A 116 5.81 -1.83 11.05
N ARG A 117 6.30 -0.93 11.93
CA ARG A 117 7.12 0.22 11.51
C ARG A 117 8.40 -0.20 10.79
N ARG A 118 9.04 -1.27 11.25
CA ARG A 118 10.25 -1.80 10.61
C ARG A 118 9.95 -2.21 9.17
N PHE A 119 8.85 -2.89 8.94
CA PHE A 119 8.42 -3.31 7.62
C PHE A 119 8.12 -2.11 6.71
N ILE A 120 7.32 -1.14 7.17
CA ILE A 120 7.01 0.07 6.38
C ILE A 120 8.28 0.86 6.07
N ARG A 121 9.22 0.97 7.02
CA ARG A 121 10.50 1.63 6.77
C ARG A 121 11.30 0.91 5.67
N GLN A 122 11.36 -0.41 5.69
CA GLN A 122 12.04 -1.20 4.65
C GLN A 122 11.35 -1.01 3.28
N LEU A 123 10.01 -0.96 3.26
CA LEU A 123 9.25 -0.69 2.05
C LEU A 123 9.56 0.70 1.48
N LEU A 124 9.54 1.74 2.31
CA LEU A 124 9.85 3.11 1.91
C LEU A 124 11.30 3.26 1.45
N GLU A 125 12.26 2.60 2.11
CA GLU A 125 13.66 2.60 1.71
C GLU A 125 13.87 1.91 0.36
N ARG A 126 13.17 0.79 0.11
CA ARG A 126 13.19 0.13 -1.19
C ARG A 126 12.64 1.03 -2.30
N GLY A 127 11.52 1.73 -2.01
CA GLY A 127 10.94 2.73 -2.91
C GLY A 127 11.89 3.92 -3.16
N ARG A 128 12.62 4.37 -2.13
CA ARG A 128 13.62 5.44 -2.25
C ARG A 128 14.74 5.08 -3.21
N THR A 129 15.37 3.93 -3.01
CA THR A 129 16.48 3.48 -3.86
C THR A 129 16.06 3.32 -5.32
N ARG A 130 14.91 2.69 -5.57
CA ARG A 130 14.40 2.49 -6.93
C ARG A 130 13.94 3.79 -7.58
N GLY A 131 13.25 4.63 -6.81
CA GLY A 131 12.79 5.93 -7.27
C GLY A 131 13.93 6.85 -7.68
N ALA A 132 15.02 6.90 -6.90
CA ALA A 132 16.19 7.69 -7.23
C ALA A 132 16.82 7.25 -8.57
N LEU A 133 17.06 5.94 -8.75
CA LEU A 133 17.59 5.40 -10.00
C LEU A 133 16.69 5.76 -11.20
N LYS A 134 15.37 5.74 -11.02
CA LYS A 134 14.42 6.06 -12.07
C LYS A 134 14.45 7.53 -12.43
N VAL A 135 14.48 8.41 -11.45
CA VAL A 135 14.60 9.87 -11.64
C VAL A 135 15.89 10.17 -12.40
N ASP A 136 17.01 9.54 -12.04
CA ASP A 136 18.28 9.74 -12.75
C ASP A 136 18.20 9.31 -14.23
N GLN A 137 17.52 8.19 -14.52
CA GLN A 137 17.27 7.74 -15.90
C GLN A 137 16.43 8.75 -16.70
N LEU A 138 15.35 9.27 -16.10
CA LEU A 138 14.47 10.26 -16.73
C LEU A 138 15.19 11.60 -16.97
N LYS A 139 16.06 12.03 -16.03
CA LYS A 139 16.94 13.19 -16.22
C LYS A 139 17.92 12.99 -17.36
N ALA A 140 18.59 11.83 -17.40
CA ALA A 140 19.55 11.51 -18.47
C ALA A 140 18.87 11.45 -19.85
N ALA A 141 17.60 11.04 -19.90
CA ALA A 141 16.78 11.04 -21.12
C ALA A 141 16.18 12.41 -21.47
N GLY A 142 16.42 13.47 -20.65
CA GLY A 142 15.85 14.80 -20.87
C GLY A 142 14.33 14.90 -20.69
N GLN A 143 13.72 13.89 -20.06
CA GLN A 143 12.25 13.85 -19.87
C GLN A 143 11.79 14.69 -18.69
N ILE A 144 12.67 14.96 -17.74
CA ILE A 144 12.39 15.80 -16.56
C ILE A 144 13.52 16.80 -16.34
N HIS A 145 13.22 17.91 -15.66
CA HIS A 145 14.22 18.93 -15.38
C HIS A 145 15.35 18.41 -14.47
N ALA A 146 16.57 18.83 -14.70
CA ALA A 146 17.77 18.32 -14.03
C ALA A 146 17.78 18.58 -12.52
N GLY A 147 17.11 19.64 -12.06
CA GLY A 147 17.01 20.04 -10.64
C GLY A 147 15.98 19.27 -9.81
N MET A 148 15.22 18.32 -10.42
CA MET A 148 14.23 17.55 -9.67
C MET A 148 14.87 16.73 -8.57
N ASP A 149 14.42 16.95 -7.33
CA ASP A 149 14.82 16.14 -6.18
C ASP A 149 14.00 14.83 -6.17
N PRO A 150 14.65 13.65 -6.20
CA PRO A 150 13.96 12.35 -6.17
C PRO A 150 13.08 12.15 -4.95
N ASP A 151 13.47 12.69 -3.79
CA ASP A 151 12.70 12.53 -2.55
C ASP A 151 11.46 13.43 -2.53
N ILE A 152 11.51 14.62 -3.14
CA ILE A 152 10.33 15.47 -3.33
C ILE A 152 9.35 14.77 -4.27
N LEU A 153 9.81 14.29 -5.43
CA LEU A 153 8.93 13.58 -6.37
C LEU A 153 8.29 12.36 -5.74
N ARG A 154 9.07 11.58 -4.99
CA ARG A 154 8.58 10.42 -4.26
C ARG A 154 7.50 10.78 -3.23
N LEU A 155 7.69 11.86 -2.46
CA LEU A 155 6.73 12.32 -1.47
C LEU A 155 5.43 12.77 -2.12
N VAL A 156 5.51 13.57 -3.20
CA VAL A 156 4.34 13.98 -3.99
C VAL A 156 3.58 12.76 -4.51
N PHE A 157 4.31 11.81 -5.06
CA PHE A 157 3.74 10.59 -5.61
C PHE A 157 3.01 9.77 -4.54
N VAL A 158 3.63 9.53 -3.40
CA VAL A 158 3.01 8.81 -2.26
C VAL A 158 1.76 9.55 -1.78
N SER A 159 1.81 10.89 -1.71
CA SER A 159 0.67 11.71 -1.29
C SER A 159 -0.51 11.58 -2.26
N LEU A 160 -0.27 11.69 -3.57
CA LEU A 160 -1.32 11.58 -4.59
C LEU A 160 -1.89 10.16 -4.67
N ALA A 161 -1.07 9.14 -4.45
CA ALA A 161 -1.50 7.75 -4.47
C ALA A 161 -2.30 7.36 -3.21
N MET A 162 -1.80 7.70 -2.01
CA MET A 162 -2.36 7.20 -0.75
C MET A 162 -3.52 8.04 -0.21
N THR A 163 -3.44 9.37 -0.30
CA THR A 163 -4.42 10.25 0.34
C THR A 163 -5.86 9.99 -0.10
N PRO A 164 -6.16 9.81 -1.41
CA PRO A 164 -7.52 9.49 -1.84
C PRO A 164 -8.07 8.23 -1.18
N MET A 165 -7.25 7.19 -1.07
CA MET A 165 -7.64 5.92 -0.48
C MET A 165 -7.85 6.00 1.04
N LEU A 166 -7.09 6.83 1.74
CA LEU A 166 -7.26 7.06 3.17
C LEU A 166 -8.49 7.88 3.49
N LEU A 167 -8.87 8.80 2.61
CA LEU A 167 -10.01 9.71 2.79
C LEU A 167 -11.29 9.22 2.11
N LYS A 168 -11.25 8.08 1.41
CA LYS A 168 -12.36 7.57 0.59
C LYS A 168 -13.70 7.61 1.31
N ASP A 169 -13.80 6.95 2.46
CA ASP A 169 -15.06 6.81 3.20
C ASP A 169 -15.62 8.19 3.62
N ILE A 170 -14.74 9.11 4.08
CA ILE A 170 -15.12 10.47 4.50
C ILE A 170 -15.54 11.32 3.29
N PHE A 171 -14.82 11.20 2.18
CA PHE A 171 -15.12 11.93 0.94
C PHE A 171 -16.48 11.51 0.37
N GLU A 172 -16.76 10.21 0.31
CA GLU A 172 -18.05 9.68 -0.14
C GLU A 172 -19.21 10.13 0.75
N GLU A 173 -19.00 10.14 2.07
CA GLU A 173 -19.99 10.64 3.02
C GLU A 173 -20.28 12.14 2.83
N GLN A 174 -19.26 12.96 2.60
CA GLN A 174 -19.39 14.40 2.43
C GLN A 174 -20.01 14.80 1.10
N THR A 175 -19.63 14.11 0.03
CA THR A 175 -20.05 14.51 -1.34
C THR A 175 -21.30 13.80 -1.81
N GLY A 176 -21.64 12.67 -1.22
CA GLY A 176 -22.71 11.78 -1.70
C GLY A 176 -22.36 11.06 -3.00
N HIS A 177 -21.10 11.16 -3.47
CA HIS A 177 -20.64 10.53 -4.71
C HIS A 177 -19.65 9.41 -4.38
N PRO A 178 -19.79 8.23 -5.02
CA PRO A 178 -18.85 7.13 -4.81
C PRO A 178 -17.49 7.45 -5.47
N MET A 179 -16.41 7.09 -4.81
CA MET A 179 -15.08 7.01 -5.42
C MET A 179 -14.93 5.63 -6.11
N ASP A 180 -15.71 5.45 -7.17
CA ASP A 180 -15.71 4.23 -7.98
C ASP A 180 -14.58 4.23 -9.03
N GLY A 181 -14.58 3.20 -9.91
CA GLY A 181 -13.57 3.07 -10.94
C GLY A 181 -13.52 4.26 -11.91
N ILE A 182 -14.67 4.86 -12.25
CA ILE A 182 -14.76 6.03 -13.16
C ILE A 182 -14.10 7.23 -12.50
N PHE A 183 -14.48 7.54 -11.26
CA PHE A 183 -13.89 8.65 -10.50
C PHE A 183 -12.38 8.50 -10.35
N LEU A 184 -11.92 7.29 -10.07
CA LEU A 184 -10.48 7.02 -9.86
C LEU A 184 -9.67 7.04 -11.14
N ASP A 185 -10.26 6.68 -12.27
CA ASP A 185 -9.64 6.85 -13.58
C ASP A 185 -9.43 8.33 -13.92
N GLU A 186 -10.44 9.17 -13.68
CA GLU A 186 -10.36 10.62 -13.85
C GLU A 186 -9.31 11.23 -12.89
N LEU A 187 -9.31 10.80 -11.63
CA LEU A 187 -8.31 11.23 -10.64
C LEU A 187 -6.89 10.81 -11.04
N ALA A 188 -6.71 9.59 -11.56
CA ALA A 188 -5.41 9.13 -12.03
C ALA A 188 -4.92 9.94 -13.23
N ALA A 189 -5.81 10.23 -14.17
CA ALA A 189 -5.50 11.07 -15.33
C ALA A 189 -5.12 12.50 -14.92
N PHE A 190 -5.89 13.11 -14.02
CA PHE A 190 -5.60 14.45 -13.50
C PHE A 190 -4.26 14.49 -12.75
N ASN A 191 -4.04 13.57 -11.82
CA ASN A 191 -2.81 13.51 -11.03
C ASN A 191 -1.57 13.19 -11.90
N GLY A 192 -1.72 12.30 -12.89
CA GLY A 192 -0.65 11.99 -13.84
C GLY A 192 -0.27 13.22 -14.68
N HIS A 193 -1.26 13.97 -15.16
CA HIS A 193 -1.03 15.23 -15.86
C HIS A 193 -0.35 16.28 -14.97
N LEU A 194 -0.80 16.42 -13.73
CA LEU A 194 -0.20 17.35 -12.75
C LEU A 194 1.29 17.04 -12.53
N ILE A 195 1.63 15.76 -12.36
CA ILE A 195 3.02 15.33 -12.22
C ILE A 195 3.80 15.62 -13.52
N ALA A 196 3.25 15.27 -14.68
CA ALA A 196 3.92 15.46 -15.97
C ALA A 196 4.25 16.93 -16.22
N VAL A 197 3.31 17.85 -15.98
CA VAL A 197 3.54 19.30 -16.13
C VAL A 197 4.60 19.80 -15.16
N GLY A 198 4.57 19.35 -13.89
CA GLY A 198 5.55 19.74 -12.88
C GLY A 198 6.96 19.17 -13.12
N LEU A 199 7.08 18.13 -13.95
CA LEU A 199 8.36 17.50 -14.31
C LEU A 199 8.96 18.02 -15.60
N THR A 200 8.15 18.63 -16.49
CA THR A 200 8.62 19.10 -17.80
C THR A 200 9.73 20.15 -17.63
N PRO A 201 10.85 20.04 -18.33
CA PRO A 201 11.88 21.07 -18.33
C PRO A 201 11.29 22.42 -18.75
N GLU A 202 11.61 23.50 -18.04
CA GLU A 202 11.23 24.83 -18.48
C GLU A 202 11.80 25.08 -19.88
N THR A 203 10.92 25.36 -20.82
CA THR A 203 11.36 25.77 -22.16
C THR A 203 11.98 27.15 -22.01
N THR A 204 13.32 27.22 -21.94
CA THR A 204 14.05 28.49 -21.97
C THR A 204 13.66 29.21 -23.24
N LYS A 205 12.89 30.30 -23.12
CA LYS A 205 12.61 31.24 -24.19
C LYS A 205 13.82 32.11 -24.45
#